data_e55a8931e551abfa25166c09b6958a3d
#
_entry.id   e55a8931e551abfa25166c09b6958a3d
#
_cell.length_a   1.000
_cell.length_b   1.000
_cell.length_c   1.000
_cell.angle_alpha   90.00
_cell.angle_beta   90.00
_cell.angle_gamma   90.00
#
_symmetry.space_group_name_H-M   'P 1'
#
loop_
_entity.id
_entity.type
_entity.pdbx_description
1 polymer ?
#
loop_
_entity_poly.entity_id
_entity_poly.type
_entity_poly.pdbx_seq_one_letter_code
_entity_poly.pdbx_strand_id
1 'polypeptide(L)'
;MSNNAAYDNAYDEAEQEQRDTAALQSMRPIPRISIQACCETECIANPMERASEDRRMARAHLKVHMGGIPTAIEFYQSAPTPNLIILESRQEPKELLNSLRQLAEHCDPSSKVVVIGHYNDVALYRDLVRSGVSEYMVAPISLADVIAVISAIFVDPEAAPLGRSIAFVGAKGGVGSSTLAHNVAWCMSNLFKSEVVVMDLDLPFGTANINFDHDPVQGIAEAVFSPERIDEVYLDR
;
A
#
# COMPACT_ATOMS: atom_id res chain seq x y z
N MET A 1 9.48 20.38 36.56
CA MET A 1 10.29 20.02 35.38
C MET A 1 9.73 18.88 34.55
N SER A 2 8.53 18.37 34.85
CA SER A 2 7.95 17.17 34.18
C SER A 2 6.99 17.46 33.03
N ASN A 3 6.64 18.71 32.76
CA ASN A 3 5.61 19.05 31.76
C ASN A 3 6.17 19.31 30.34
N ASN A 4 7.44 19.64 30.20
CA ASN A 4 8.05 19.91 28.88
C ASN A 4 8.27 18.63 28.07
N ALA A 5 8.67 17.53 28.69
CA ALA A 5 8.94 16.29 27.98
C ALA A 5 7.66 15.65 27.33
N ALA A 6 6.50 15.89 27.93
CA ALA A 6 5.23 15.41 27.37
C ALA A 6 4.76 16.27 26.18
N TYR A 7 5.05 17.57 26.19
CA TYR A 7 4.77 18.46 25.07
C TYR A 7 5.74 18.21 23.89
N ASP A 8 7.03 18.01 24.16
CA ASP A 8 8.01 17.71 23.12
C ASP A 8 7.69 16.38 22.42
N ASN A 9 7.29 15.33 23.16
CA ASN A 9 6.83 14.07 22.57
C ASN A 9 5.58 14.22 21.69
N ALA A 10 4.60 15.02 22.12
CA ALA A 10 3.36 15.22 21.36
C ALA A 10 3.60 16.03 20.06
N TYR A 11 4.56 16.95 20.06
CA TYR A 11 4.96 17.67 18.84
C TYR A 11 5.73 16.76 17.88
N ASP A 12 6.65 15.93 18.38
CA ASP A 12 7.39 14.97 17.56
C ASP A 12 6.47 13.93 16.93
N GLU A 13 5.48 13.43 17.66
CA GLU A 13 4.46 12.51 17.14
C GLU A 13 3.60 13.15 16.05
N ALA A 14 3.17 14.40 16.23
CA ALA A 14 2.37 15.11 15.26
C ALA A 14 3.14 15.47 13.98
N GLU A 15 4.42 15.82 14.09
CA GLU A 15 5.29 16.02 12.93
C GLU A 15 5.56 14.71 12.18
N GLN A 16 5.73 13.62 12.90
CA GLN A 16 5.90 12.30 12.31
C GLN A 16 4.64 11.87 11.55
N GLU A 17 3.45 12.03 12.12
CA GLU A 17 2.19 11.75 11.45
C GLU A 17 2.00 12.61 10.19
N GLN A 18 2.42 13.86 10.20
CA GLN A 18 2.34 14.72 9.00
C GLN A 18 3.30 14.26 7.91
N ARG A 19 4.53 13.89 8.25
CA ARG A 19 5.53 13.34 7.31
C ARG A 19 5.05 12.02 6.72
N ASP A 20 4.54 11.13 7.57
CA ASP A 20 3.97 9.84 7.17
C ASP A 20 2.78 10.03 6.23
N THR A 21 1.89 10.98 6.53
CA THR A 21 0.73 11.29 5.68
C THR A 21 1.17 11.82 4.30
N ALA A 22 2.17 12.68 4.24
CA ALA A 22 2.70 13.22 2.99
C ALA A 22 3.39 12.12 2.16
N ALA A 23 4.20 11.27 2.79
CA ALA A 23 4.85 10.13 2.15
C ALA A 23 3.82 9.15 1.60
N LEU A 24 2.80 8.83 2.38
CA LEU A 24 1.71 7.96 1.98
C LEU A 24 0.91 8.49 0.78
N GLN A 25 0.75 9.81 0.61
CA GLN A 25 -0.03 10.37 -0.51
C GLN A 25 0.58 10.07 -1.89
N SER A 26 1.90 9.90 -1.96
CA SER A 26 2.61 9.59 -3.20
C SER A 26 2.75 8.09 -3.49
N MET A 27 2.39 7.23 -2.54
CA MET A 27 2.53 5.78 -2.70
C MET A 27 1.41 5.19 -3.54
N ARG A 28 1.79 4.25 -4.40
CA ARG A 28 0.86 3.52 -5.27
C ARG A 28 0.07 2.46 -4.50
N PRO A 29 -1.14 2.11 -4.96
CA PRO A 29 -1.86 0.96 -4.45
C PRO A 29 -1.04 -0.33 -4.63
N ILE A 30 -1.02 -1.15 -3.60
CA ILE A 30 -0.33 -2.43 -3.61
C ILE A 30 -1.14 -3.42 -4.46
N PRO A 31 -0.47 -4.23 -5.30
CA PRO A 31 -1.14 -5.21 -6.13
C PRO A 31 -1.84 -6.30 -5.29
N ARG A 32 -2.59 -7.15 -5.95
CA ARG A 32 -3.27 -8.27 -5.28
C ARG A 32 -2.26 -9.31 -4.83
N ILE A 33 -1.90 -9.29 -3.56
CA ILE A 33 -0.95 -10.20 -2.92
C ILE A 33 -1.48 -10.69 -1.58
N SER A 34 -1.03 -11.87 -1.18
CA SER A 34 -1.24 -12.40 0.17
C SER A 34 -0.02 -12.09 1.04
N ILE A 35 -0.27 -11.60 2.25
CA ILE A 35 0.75 -11.22 3.21
C ILE A 35 0.43 -11.86 4.56
N GLN A 36 1.43 -12.43 5.21
CA GLN A 36 1.32 -12.88 6.60
C GLN A 36 2.41 -12.24 7.43
N ALA A 37 2.01 -11.57 8.50
CA ALA A 37 2.90 -10.98 9.48
C ALA A 37 2.87 -11.82 10.76
N CYS A 38 4.03 -12.29 11.21
CA CYS A 38 4.21 -12.99 12.47
C CYS A 38 4.96 -12.08 13.44
N CYS A 39 4.22 -11.48 14.37
CA CYS A 39 4.70 -10.48 15.31
C CYS A 39 4.98 -11.10 16.69
N GLU A 40 5.96 -10.58 17.40
CA GLU A 40 6.24 -10.94 18.80
C GLU A 40 5.62 -9.94 19.77
N THR A 41 5.42 -8.69 19.33
CA THR A 41 4.96 -7.58 20.15
C THR A 41 3.74 -6.89 19.54
N GLU A 42 2.86 -6.37 20.41
CA GLU A 42 1.74 -5.54 19.99
C GLU A 42 2.20 -4.22 19.34
N CYS A 43 3.38 -3.73 19.70
CA CYS A 43 3.96 -2.53 19.13
C CYS A 43 4.22 -2.67 17.62
N ILE A 44 4.51 -3.87 17.14
CA ILE A 44 4.67 -4.17 15.71
C ILE A 44 3.35 -4.67 15.11
N ALA A 45 2.53 -5.41 15.86
CA ALA A 45 1.24 -5.89 15.37
C ALA A 45 0.28 -4.73 15.05
N ASN A 46 0.19 -3.70 15.89
CA ASN A 46 -0.70 -2.57 15.68
C ASN A 46 -0.48 -1.81 14.36
N PRO A 47 0.76 -1.40 13.97
CA PRO A 47 1.01 -0.83 12.65
C PRO A 47 0.61 -1.76 11.50
N MET A 48 0.80 -3.07 11.64
CA MET A 48 0.40 -4.06 10.64
C MET A 48 -1.12 -4.15 10.49
N GLU A 49 -1.86 -4.19 11.59
CA GLU A 49 -3.33 -4.20 11.57
C GLU A 49 -3.88 -2.93 10.93
N ARG A 50 -3.36 -1.76 11.31
CA ARG A 50 -3.72 -0.48 10.70
C ARG A 50 -3.38 -0.44 9.21
N ALA A 51 -2.28 -1.07 8.79
CA ALA A 51 -1.92 -1.18 7.38
C ALA A 51 -2.96 -2.00 6.60
N SER A 52 -3.53 -3.05 7.18
CA SER A 52 -4.55 -3.88 6.53
C SER A 52 -5.83 -3.09 6.18
N GLU A 53 -6.13 -2.02 6.93
CA GLU A 53 -7.30 -1.16 6.75
C GLU A 53 -7.02 0.02 5.79
N ASP A 54 -5.77 0.25 5.41
CA ASP A 54 -5.41 1.36 4.53
C ASP A 54 -5.90 1.10 3.09
N ARG A 55 -6.42 2.16 2.44
CA ARG A 55 -6.94 2.10 1.06
C ARG A 55 -5.93 1.57 0.04
N ARG A 56 -4.62 1.74 0.28
CA ARG A 56 -3.55 1.28 -0.61
C ARG A 56 -3.38 -0.23 -0.53
N MET A 57 -3.77 -0.82 0.59
CA MET A 57 -3.78 -2.25 0.85
C MET A 57 -5.10 -2.94 0.44
N ALA A 58 -6.06 -2.21 -0.12
CA ALA A 58 -7.41 -2.73 -0.42
C ALA A 58 -7.41 -3.98 -1.33
N ARG A 59 -6.36 -4.19 -2.12
CA ARG A 59 -6.17 -5.38 -2.95
C ARG A 59 -5.27 -6.44 -2.32
N ALA A 60 -4.50 -6.09 -1.29
CA ALA A 60 -3.64 -7.00 -0.57
C ALA A 60 -4.41 -7.65 0.60
N HIS A 61 -4.09 -8.89 0.88
CA HIS A 61 -4.70 -9.62 1.99
C HIS A 61 -3.66 -9.84 3.08
N LEU A 62 -3.63 -8.96 4.08
CA LEU A 62 -2.72 -9.03 5.22
C LEU A 62 -3.39 -9.73 6.40
N LYS A 63 -2.73 -10.76 6.92
CA LYS A 63 -3.09 -11.42 8.18
C LYS A 63 -1.97 -11.26 9.19
N VAL A 64 -2.34 -10.92 10.42
CA VAL A 64 -1.39 -10.77 11.53
C VAL A 64 -1.55 -11.93 12.49
N HIS A 65 -0.42 -12.54 12.86
CA HIS A 65 -0.33 -13.63 13.83
C HIS A 65 0.67 -13.26 14.92
N MET A 66 0.40 -13.63 16.15
CA MET A 66 1.36 -13.47 17.24
C MET A 66 2.24 -14.73 17.36
N GLY A 67 3.51 -14.54 17.78
CA GLY A 67 4.45 -15.61 18.09
C GLY A 67 5.73 -15.65 17.24
N GLY A 68 5.95 -14.65 16.36
CA GLY A 68 7.21 -14.49 15.64
C GLY A 68 7.59 -15.63 14.70
N ILE A 69 8.90 -15.84 14.52
CA ILE A 69 9.44 -16.87 13.62
C ILE A 69 9.04 -18.30 13.99
N PRO A 70 9.01 -18.72 15.26
CA PRO A 70 8.58 -20.08 15.62
C PRO A 70 7.19 -20.42 15.12
N THR A 71 6.23 -19.49 15.28
CA THR A 71 4.87 -19.69 14.79
C THR A 71 4.82 -19.75 13.26
N ALA A 72 5.63 -18.96 12.56
CA ALA A 72 5.72 -19.04 11.10
C ALA A 72 6.25 -20.41 10.64
N ILE A 73 7.28 -20.95 11.28
CA ILE A 73 7.83 -22.28 10.97
C ILE A 73 6.76 -23.35 11.15
N GLU A 74 6.09 -23.36 12.30
CA GLU A 74 5.04 -24.33 12.59
C GLU A 74 3.90 -24.26 11.56
N PHE A 75 3.49 -23.06 11.20
CA PHE A 75 2.40 -22.82 10.26
C PHE A 75 2.76 -23.34 8.85
N TYR A 76 3.95 -23.03 8.34
CA TYR A 76 4.34 -23.39 6.97
C TYR A 76 4.81 -24.85 6.81
N GLN A 77 4.91 -25.62 7.88
CA GLN A 77 5.04 -27.06 7.75
C GLN A 77 3.81 -27.73 7.12
N SER A 78 2.65 -27.12 7.22
CA SER A 78 1.38 -27.71 6.77
C SER A 78 0.58 -26.81 5.82
N ALA A 79 0.94 -25.53 5.68
CA ALA A 79 0.21 -24.56 4.88
C ALA A 79 1.10 -23.94 3.79
N PRO A 80 0.54 -23.56 2.64
CA PRO A 80 1.29 -22.86 1.59
C PRO A 80 1.73 -21.48 2.07
N THR A 81 2.91 -21.05 1.61
CA THR A 81 3.44 -19.72 1.93
C THR A 81 2.77 -18.62 1.10
N PRO A 82 2.56 -17.43 1.67
CA PRO A 82 2.02 -16.26 0.97
C PRO A 82 3.07 -15.62 0.04
N ASN A 83 2.66 -14.59 -0.70
CA ASN A 83 3.59 -13.82 -1.52
C ASN A 83 4.63 -13.06 -0.68
N LEU A 84 4.22 -12.61 0.53
CA LEU A 84 5.08 -11.89 1.46
C LEU A 84 4.91 -12.43 2.89
N ILE A 85 6.03 -12.72 3.52
CA ILE A 85 6.13 -13.08 4.94
C ILE A 85 6.84 -11.94 5.66
N ILE A 86 6.22 -11.38 6.67
CA ILE A 86 6.81 -10.35 7.55
C ILE A 86 7.03 -10.99 8.92
N LEU A 87 8.24 -10.91 9.43
CA LEU A 87 8.65 -11.59 10.66
C LEU A 87 9.24 -10.59 11.63
N GLU A 88 8.65 -10.45 12.81
CA GLU A 88 9.32 -9.78 13.91
C GLU A 88 10.20 -10.77 14.66
N SER A 89 11.41 -10.33 15.03
CA SER A 89 12.29 -11.10 15.89
C SER A 89 13.12 -10.22 16.82
N ARG A 90 13.18 -10.64 18.07
CA ARG A 90 14.03 -10.06 19.12
C ARG A 90 15.26 -10.93 19.39
N GLN A 91 15.46 -11.98 18.61
CA GLN A 91 16.59 -12.91 18.74
C GLN A 91 17.91 -12.21 18.43
N GLU A 92 18.99 -12.69 19.02
CA GLU A 92 20.32 -12.26 18.65
C GLU A 92 20.67 -12.60 17.19
N PRO A 93 21.56 -11.84 16.52
CA PRO A 93 21.87 -12.00 15.11
C PRO A 93 22.16 -13.43 14.65
N LYS A 94 22.89 -14.19 15.45
CA LYS A 94 23.23 -15.59 15.09
C LYS A 94 22.03 -16.53 15.17
N GLU A 95 21.20 -16.34 16.18
CA GLU A 95 19.98 -17.15 16.38
C GLU A 95 18.95 -16.83 15.29
N LEU A 96 18.79 -15.55 14.98
CA LEU A 96 17.92 -15.07 13.90
C LEU A 96 18.28 -15.73 12.56
N LEU A 97 19.56 -15.72 12.18
CA LEU A 97 20.01 -16.35 10.93
C LEU A 97 19.74 -17.86 10.89
N ASN A 98 19.86 -18.54 12.02
CA ASN A 98 19.55 -19.96 12.12
C ASN A 98 18.05 -20.24 12.01
N SER A 99 17.23 -19.44 12.68
CA SER A 99 15.76 -19.55 12.61
C SER A 99 15.24 -19.28 11.19
N LEU A 100 15.83 -18.31 10.49
CA LEU A 100 15.47 -18.01 9.09
C LEU A 100 15.87 -19.13 8.13
N ARG A 101 16.99 -19.82 8.36
CA ARG A 101 17.36 -21.01 7.58
C ARG A 101 16.35 -22.14 7.75
N GLN A 102 15.93 -22.40 8.99
CA GLN A 102 14.89 -23.39 9.26
C GLN A 102 13.55 -23.02 8.58
N LEU A 103 13.18 -21.76 8.63
CA LEU A 103 11.98 -21.28 7.94
C LEU A 103 12.08 -21.47 6.42
N ALA A 104 13.23 -21.18 5.82
CA ALA A 104 13.46 -21.32 4.39
C ALA A 104 13.27 -22.73 3.85
N GLU A 105 13.45 -23.77 4.69
CA GLU A 105 13.21 -25.17 4.32
C GLU A 105 11.72 -25.46 4.04
N HIS A 106 10.82 -24.63 4.55
CA HIS A 106 9.37 -24.78 4.43
C HIS A 106 8.73 -23.73 3.52
N CYS A 107 9.49 -22.76 3.01
CA CYS A 107 8.98 -21.66 2.21
C CYS A 107 9.14 -21.89 0.72
N ASP A 108 8.16 -21.40 -0.06
CA ASP A 108 8.29 -21.34 -1.52
C ASP A 108 9.38 -20.33 -1.90
N PRO A 109 10.29 -20.66 -2.84
CA PRO A 109 11.35 -19.75 -3.29
C PRO A 109 10.87 -18.43 -3.87
N SER A 110 9.61 -18.36 -4.32
CA SER A 110 9.00 -17.13 -4.83
C SER A 110 8.50 -16.18 -3.74
N SER A 111 8.30 -16.68 -2.52
CA SER A 111 7.87 -15.88 -1.38
C SER A 111 8.94 -14.89 -0.97
N LYS A 112 8.55 -13.63 -0.77
CA LYS A 112 9.42 -12.58 -0.25
C LYS A 112 9.39 -12.60 1.26
N VAL A 113 10.52 -12.27 1.89
CA VAL A 113 10.64 -12.24 3.35
C VAL A 113 11.14 -10.87 3.80
N VAL A 114 10.42 -10.25 4.71
CA VAL A 114 10.84 -9.02 5.41
C VAL A 114 11.02 -9.36 6.89
N VAL A 115 12.09 -8.90 7.46
CA VAL A 115 12.40 -9.09 8.88
C VAL A 115 12.37 -7.76 9.60
N ILE A 116 11.67 -7.71 10.73
CA ILE A 116 11.65 -6.56 11.64
C ILE A 116 12.42 -6.96 12.89
N GLY A 117 13.58 -6.35 13.06
CA GLY A 117 14.44 -6.63 14.19
C GLY A 117 14.57 -5.43 15.12
N HIS A 118 15.27 -5.65 16.23
CA HIS A 118 15.53 -4.63 17.24
C HIS A 118 17.02 -4.22 17.30
N TYR A 119 17.84 -4.74 16.40
CA TYR A 119 19.26 -4.46 16.33
C TYR A 119 19.58 -3.60 15.11
N ASN A 120 20.10 -2.40 15.34
CA ASN A 120 20.58 -1.53 14.26
C ASN A 120 22.05 -1.86 13.96
N ASP A 121 22.28 -2.94 13.21
CA ASP A 121 23.59 -3.45 12.86
C ASP A 121 23.72 -3.67 11.34
N VAL A 122 24.66 -2.95 10.74
CA VAL A 122 24.94 -3.03 9.29
C VAL A 122 25.49 -4.39 8.88
N ALA A 123 26.24 -5.09 9.75
CA ALA A 123 26.74 -6.43 9.45
C ALA A 123 25.58 -7.43 9.39
N LEU A 124 24.68 -7.38 10.37
CA LEU A 124 23.47 -8.18 10.38
C LEU A 124 22.62 -7.91 9.13
N TYR A 125 22.37 -6.66 8.77
CA TYR A 125 21.64 -6.29 7.57
C TYR A 125 22.21 -6.98 6.31
N ARG A 126 23.54 -6.88 6.12
CA ARG A 126 24.19 -7.48 4.96
C ARG A 126 24.09 -9.01 4.94
N ASP A 127 24.18 -9.64 6.10
CA ASP A 127 24.10 -11.10 6.20
C ASP A 127 22.67 -11.59 5.94
N LEU A 128 21.65 -10.85 6.39
CA LEU A 128 20.24 -11.13 6.10
C LEU A 128 19.93 -11.01 4.61
N VAL A 129 20.34 -9.91 3.96
CA VAL A 129 20.15 -9.72 2.51
C VAL A 129 20.86 -10.82 1.70
N ARG A 130 22.08 -11.20 2.08
CA ARG A 130 22.81 -12.32 1.44
C ARG A 130 22.12 -13.67 1.65
N SER A 131 21.36 -13.82 2.72
CA SER A 131 20.59 -15.03 3.01
C SER A 131 19.24 -15.09 2.28
N GLY A 132 18.91 -14.06 1.45
CA GLY A 132 17.69 -14.02 0.66
C GLY A 132 16.54 -13.25 1.31
N VAL A 133 16.75 -12.58 2.45
CA VAL A 133 15.78 -11.64 3.03
C VAL A 133 15.64 -10.45 2.10
N SER A 134 14.38 -10.09 1.77
CA SER A 134 14.10 -9.00 0.82
C SER A 134 14.36 -7.63 1.43
N GLU A 135 14.06 -7.45 2.73
CA GLU A 135 14.30 -6.20 3.45
C GLU A 135 14.39 -6.46 4.96
N TYR A 136 15.17 -5.63 5.65
CA TYR A 136 15.29 -5.63 7.11
C TYR A 136 14.96 -4.26 7.67
N MET A 137 13.98 -4.22 8.53
CA MET A 137 13.52 -3.01 9.21
C MET A 137 13.93 -3.04 10.69
N VAL A 138 14.21 -1.88 11.25
CA VAL A 138 14.54 -1.76 12.68
C VAL A 138 13.35 -1.14 13.41
N ALA A 139 12.87 -1.81 14.45
CA ALA A 139 11.82 -1.29 15.31
C ALA A 139 12.27 -0.01 16.05
N PRO A 140 11.38 0.96 16.33
CA PRO A 140 9.94 0.95 16.04
C PRO A 140 9.62 1.24 14.57
N ILE A 141 8.49 0.74 14.07
CA ILE A 141 8.02 0.97 12.71
C ILE A 141 6.68 1.70 12.72
N SER A 142 6.45 2.52 11.71
CA SER A 142 5.20 3.22 11.48
C SER A 142 4.33 2.52 10.41
N LEU A 143 3.07 2.92 10.30
CA LEU A 143 2.19 2.52 9.20
C LEU A 143 2.82 2.85 7.83
N ALA A 144 3.44 4.02 7.71
CA ALA A 144 4.05 4.46 6.47
C ALA A 144 5.23 3.56 6.08
N ASP A 145 6.05 3.15 7.04
CA ASP A 145 7.18 2.25 6.80
C ASP A 145 6.72 0.89 6.26
N VAL A 146 5.65 0.34 6.85
CA VAL A 146 5.06 -0.94 6.40
C VAL A 146 4.62 -0.85 4.95
N ILE A 147 3.82 0.18 4.60
CA ILE A 147 3.32 0.36 3.24
C ILE A 147 4.47 0.65 2.27
N ALA A 148 5.47 1.45 2.69
CA ALA A 148 6.63 1.78 1.87
C ALA A 148 7.44 0.53 1.50
N VAL A 149 7.72 -0.33 2.45
CA VAL A 149 8.49 -1.56 2.21
C VAL A 149 7.72 -2.53 1.31
N ILE A 150 6.43 -2.74 1.56
CA ILE A 150 5.60 -3.59 0.70
C ILE A 150 5.54 -3.01 -0.72
N SER A 151 5.37 -1.70 -0.85
CA SER A 151 5.37 -1.01 -2.14
C SER A 151 6.71 -1.17 -2.87
N ALA A 152 7.84 -1.01 -2.18
CA ALA A 152 9.17 -1.16 -2.78
C ALA A 152 9.44 -2.58 -3.30
N ILE A 153 8.85 -3.60 -2.68
CA ILE A 153 9.04 -5.00 -3.08
C ILE A 153 8.15 -5.39 -4.27
N PHE A 154 6.91 -4.88 -4.33
CA PHE A 154 5.88 -5.37 -5.26
C PHE A 154 5.41 -4.36 -6.30
N VAL A 155 5.78 -3.10 -6.17
CA VAL A 155 5.42 -2.06 -7.14
C VAL A 155 6.64 -1.75 -8.01
N ASP A 156 6.46 -1.85 -9.33
CA ASP A 156 7.51 -1.53 -10.28
C ASP A 156 7.88 -0.02 -10.19
N PRO A 157 9.15 0.31 -9.90
CA PRO A 157 9.58 1.71 -9.85
C PRO A 157 9.51 2.41 -11.22
N GLU A 158 9.61 1.67 -12.32
CA GLU A 158 9.55 2.19 -13.68
C GLU A 158 8.13 2.31 -14.23
N ALA A 159 7.12 1.80 -13.52
CA ALA A 159 5.74 1.94 -13.94
C ALA A 159 5.35 3.42 -14.07
N ALA A 160 4.51 3.75 -15.04
CA ALA A 160 4.07 5.13 -15.30
C ALA A 160 3.50 5.81 -14.04
N PRO A 161 3.72 7.10 -13.82
CA PRO A 161 3.21 7.79 -12.63
C PRO A 161 1.69 7.69 -12.54
N LEU A 162 1.17 7.54 -11.31
CA LEU A 162 -0.28 7.53 -11.09
C LEU A 162 -0.89 8.86 -11.52
N GLY A 163 -2.00 8.80 -12.25
CA GLY A 163 -2.78 9.96 -12.60
C GLY A 163 -3.30 10.71 -11.35
N ARG A 164 -3.46 12.01 -11.47
CA ARG A 164 -4.08 12.83 -10.41
C ARG A 164 -5.58 12.79 -10.55
N SER A 165 -6.30 12.53 -9.47
CA SER A 165 -7.76 12.63 -9.43
C SER A 165 -8.18 14.02 -8.93
N ILE A 166 -9.08 14.67 -9.66
CA ILE A 166 -9.65 15.97 -9.32
C ILE A 166 -11.17 15.78 -9.26
N ALA A 167 -11.78 16.09 -8.11
CA ALA A 167 -13.22 16.01 -7.95
C ALA A 167 -13.85 17.41 -8.04
N PHE A 168 -14.93 17.53 -8.82
CA PHE A 168 -15.75 18.73 -8.93
C PHE A 168 -17.10 18.47 -8.27
N VAL A 169 -17.36 19.15 -7.17
CA VAL A 169 -18.60 18.98 -6.40
C VAL A 169 -19.34 20.33 -6.32
N GLY A 170 -20.60 20.35 -6.77
CA GLY A 170 -21.44 21.52 -6.67
C GLY A 170 -22.10 21.64 -5.29
N ALA A 171 -22.06 22.82 -4.68
CA ALA A 171 -22.77 23.08 -3.42
C ALA A 171 -24.31 23.04 -3.56
N LYS A 172 -24.83 23.20 -4.77
CA LYS A 172 -26.25 23.08 -5.16
C LYS A 172 -26.37 22.86 -6.66
N GLY A 173 -27.55 22.45 -7.11
CA GLY A 173 -27.85 22.37 -8.55
C GLY A 173 -27.67 23.70 -9.27
N GLY A 174 -27.21 23.65 -10.52
CA GLY A 174 -27.06 24.82 -11.40
C GLY A 174 -25.85 25.72 -11.14
N VAL A 175 -24.92 25.35 -10.26
CA VAL A 175 -23.70 26.14 -10.00
C VAL A 175 -22.59 25.96 -11.05
N GLY A 176 -22.80 25.08 -12.03
CA GLY A 176 -21.86 24.88 -13.14
C GLY A 176 -20.71 23.94 -12.86
N SER A 177 -20.80 23.08 -11.83
CA SER A 177 -19.74 22.09 -11.51
C SER A 177 -19.40 21.16 -12.68
N SER A 178 -20.41 20.60 -13.36
CA SER A 178 -20.20 19.75 -14.55
C SER A 178 -19.59 20.53 -15.71
N THR A 179 -20.08 21.77 -15.97
CA THR A 179 -19.50 22.65 -17.00
C THR A 179 -18.03 22.93 -16.71
N LEU A 180 -17.69 23.22 -15.46
CA LEU A 180 -16.29 23.44 -15.05
C LEU A 180 -15.44 22.19 -15.21
N ALA A 181 -15.94 21.02 -14.75
CA ALA A 181 -15.25 19.76 -14.86
C ALA A 181 -14.90 19.41 -16.32
N HIS A 182 -15.90 19.49 -17.22
CA HIS A 182 -15.72 19.19 -18.65
C HIS A 182 -14.74 20.15 -19.33
N ASN A 183 -14.86 21.45 -19.07
CA ASN A 183 -13.96 22.43 -19.66
C ASN A 183 -12.52 22.29 -19.14
N VAL A 184 -12.33 22.01 -17.84
CA VAL A 184 -10.99 21.76 -17.28
C VAL A 184 -10.39 20.49 -17.89
N ALA A 185 -11.15 19.41 -18.00
CA ALA A 185 -10.71 18.18 -18.63
C ALA A 185 -10.26 18.41 -20.09
N TRP A 186 -11.08 19.12 -20.86
CA TRP A 186 -10.75 19.49 -22.24
C TRP A 186 -9.48 20.36 -22.33
N CYS A 187 -9.35 21.37 -21.46
CA CYS A 187 -8.14 22.20 -21.41
C CYS A 187 -6.91 21.40 -21.04
N MET A 188 -6.99 20.49 -20.07
CA MET A 188 -5.87 19.64 -19.67
C MET A 188 -5.40 18.77 -20.83
N SER A 189 -6.30 18.14 -21.54
CA SER A 189 -5.98 17.33 -22.69
C SER A 189 -5.35 18.16 -23.83
N ASN A 190 -5.92 19.33 -24.14
CA ASN A 190 -5.47 20.10 -25.28
C ASN A 190 -4.24 20.98 -25.02
N LEU A 191 -4.15 21.63 -23.85
CA LEU A 191 -3.05 22.53 -23.52
C LEU A 191 -1.83 21.80 -22.97
N PHE A 192 -2.04 20.81 -22.11
CA PHE A 192 -0.94 20.08 -21.50
C PHE A 192 -0.62 18.75 -22.17
N LYS A 193 -1.42 18.35 -23.17
CA LYS A 193 -1.28 17.07 -23.88
C LYS A 193 -1.27 15.88 -22.94
N SER A 194 -2.01 16.00 -21.84
CA SER A 194 -2.17 14.95 -20.84
C SER A 194 -3.29 14.00 -21.26
N GLU A 195 -3.13 12.74 -20.94
CA GLU A 195 -4.24 11.78 -20.98
C GLU A 195 -5.20 12.12 -19.85
N VAL A 196 -6.48 12.24 -20.16
CA VAL A 196 -7.51 12.64 -19.21
C VAL A 196 -8.70 11.70 -19.31
N VAL A 197 -9.10 11.14 -18.17
CA VAL A 197 -10.33 10.36 -18.04
C VAL A 197 -11.36 11.19 -17.29
N VAL A 198 -12.54 11.36 -17.87
CA VAL A 198 -13.69 12.01 -17.21
C VAL A 198 -14.63 10.92 -16.70
N MET A 199 -14.90 10.95 -15.40
CA MET A 199 -15.84 10.05 -14.74
C MET A 199 -17.04 10.85 -14.24
N ASP A 200 -18.22 10.65 -14.86
CA ASP A 200 -19.46 11.25 -14.42
C ASP A 200 -20.13 10.34 -13.39
N LEU A 201 -20.16 10.80 -12.13
CA LEU A 201 -20.74 10.08 -11.02
C LEU A 201 -22.20 10.46 -10.74
N ASP A 202 -22.78 11.36 -11.53
CA ASP A 202 -24.22 11.60 -11.51
C ASP A 202 -24.94 10.52 -12.35
N LEU A 203 -25.03 9.34 -11.78
CA LEU A 203 -25.51 8.14 -12.48
C LEU A 203 -26.90 8.30 -13.10
N PRO A 204 -27.89 9.00 -12.45
CA PRO A 204 -29.22 9.13 -13.02
C PRO A 204 -29.37 10.31 -14.02
N PHE A 205 -28.56 11.37 -13.91
CA PHE A 205 -28.75 12.60 -14.66
C PHE A 205 -27.47 13.16 -15.27
N GLY A 206 -26.39 12.40 -15.27
CA GLY A 206 -25.12 12.79 -15.89
C GLY A 206 -25.28 13.15 -17.36
N THR A 207 -24.51 14.13 -17.81
CA THR A 207 -24.59 14.66 -19.19
C THR A 207 -23.25 14.64 -19.91
N ALA A 208 -22.25 13.95 -19.37
CA ALA A 208 -20.91 13.92 -19.95
C ALA A 208 -20.93 13.40 -21.41
N ASN A 209 -21.66 12.34 -21.68
CA ASN A 209 -21.84 11.77 -23.02
C ASN A 209 -22.40 12.80 -24.02
N ILE A 210 -23.42 13.57 -23.62
CA ILE A 210 -24.03 14.60 -24.46
C ILE A 210 -23.05 15.75 -24.71
N ASN A 211 -22.32 16.17 -23.66
CA ASN A 211 -21.42 17.32 -23.75
C ASN A 211 -20.15 17.02 -24.58
N PHE A 212 -19.75 15.77 -24.67
CA PHE A 212 -18.62 15.33 -25.48
C PHE A 212 -19.04 14.68 -26.81
N ASP A 213 -20.34 14.69 -27.13
CA ASP A 213 -20.91 14.05 -28.33
C ASP A 213 -20.44 12.59 -28.51
N HIS A 214 -20.47 11.87 -27.40
CA HIS A 214 -20.00 10.48 -27.33
C HIS A 214 -21.09 9.57 -26.77
N ASP A 215 -21.36 8.46 -27.44
CA ASP A 215 -22.33 7.46 -27.00
C ASP A 215 -21.58 6.17 -26.63
N PRO A 216 -21.12 6.03 -25.38
CA PRO A 216 -20.34 4.87 -24.95
C PRO A 216 -21.19 3.62 -24.93
N VAL A 217 -20.69 2.54 -25.50
CA VAL A 217 -21.35 1.22 -25.48
C VAL A 217 -21.42 0.66 -24.06
N GLN A 218 -20.46 1.02 -23.22
CA GLN A 218 -20.34 0.60 -21.83
C GLN A 218 -20.12 1.83 -20.94
N GLY A 219 -20.74 1.82 -19.76
CA GLY A 219 -20.66 2.95 -18.83
C GLY A 219 -20.03 2.58 -17.49
N ILE A 220 -19.90 3.58 -16.63
CA ILE A 220 -19.34 3.44 -15.27
C ILE A 220 -19.99 2.31 -14.45
N ALA A 221 -21.29 2.03 -14.68
CA ALA A 221 -21.99 0.98 -13.97
C ALA A 221 -21.33 -0.40 -14.18
N GLU A 222 -20.89 -0.70 -15.40
CA GLU A 222 -20.22 -1.96 -15.71
C GLU A 222 -18.85 -2.05 -15.03
N ALA A 223 -18.12 -0.95 -14.99
CA ALA A 223 -16.85 -0.86 -14.27
C ALA A 223 -17.01 -1.04 -12.74
N VAL A 224 -18.10 -0.52 -12.16
CA VAL A 224 -18.39 -0.66 -10.74
C VAL A 224 -18.83 -2.09 -10.38
N PHE A 225 -19.63 -2.73 -11.24
CA PHE A 225 -20.13 -4.09 -10.98
C PHE A 225 -19.12 -5.20 -11.32
N SER A 226 -18.11 -4.91 -12.15
CA SER A 226 -17.10 -5.88 -12.58
C SER A 226 -15.70 -5.27 -12.59
N PRO A 227 -15.18 -4.83 -11.43
CA PRO A 227 -13.89 -4.13 -11.33
C PRO A 227 -12.70 -4.99 -11.78
N GLU A 228 -12.85 -6.31 -11.77
CA GLU A 228 -11.84 -7.26 -12.26
C GLU A 228 -11.67 -7.25 -13.79
N ARG A 229 -12.60 -6.64 -14.51
CA ARG A 229 -12.57 -6.53 -15.98
C ARG A 229 -11.97 -5.22 -16.48
N ILE A 230 -11.63 -4.31 -15.56
CA ILE A 230 -10.99 -3.04 -15.89
C ILE A 230 -9.50 -3.31 -16.17
N ASP A 231 -9.18 -3.47 -17.44
CA ASP A 231 -7.82 -3.57 -17.96
C ASP A 231 -7.55 -2.44 -18.96
N GLU A 232 -6.33 -2.35 -19.49
CA GLU A 232 -5.97 -1.34 -20.49
C GLU A 232 -6.86 -1.41 -21.73
N VAL A 233 -7.24 -2.62 -22.17
CA VAL A 233 -8.11 -2.82 -23.35
C VAL A 233 -9.52 -2.31 -23.09
N TYR A 234 -10.01 -2.40 -21.86
CA TYR A 234 -11.32 -1.88 -21.46
C TYR A 234 -11.32 -0.34 -21.40
N LEU A 235 -10.20 0.26 -20.98
CA LEU A 235 -10.08 1.72 -20.86
C LEU A 235 -9.87 2.41 -22.22
N ASP A 236 -9.37 1.69 -23.23
CA ASP A 236 -9.14 2.19 -24.59
C ASP A 236 -10.39 2.14 -25.48
N ARG A 237 -11.50 1.62 -25.00
CA ARG A 237 -12.77 1.48 -25.73
C ARG A 237 -13.81 2.49 -25.31
#